data_07e43add8f045533aaf1d238d3e35424
#
_entry.id   07e43add8f045533aaf1d238d3e35424
#
_cell.length_a   1.000
_cell.length_b   1.000
_cell.length_c   1.000
_cell.angle_alpha   90.00
_cell.angle_beta   90.00
_cell.angle_gamma   90.00
#
_symmetry.space_group_name_H-M   'P 1'
#
loop_
_entity.id
_entity.type
_entity.pdbx_description
1 polymer ?
#
loop_
_entity_poly.entity_id
_entity_poly.type
_entity_poly.pdbx_seq_one_letter_code
_entity_poly.pdbx_strand_id
1 'polypeptide(L)'
;MDQDRRDAAAWAREWQVKQRNRRLLMVLGAIALIALLAYMINFTIVHVERTTFHSTEEMRKAMQGRYAIEHDYEDIYIEGDDIRLTYLAYTHYNRDYAERYGYNYDEEDSVYEDHVVKWDYRNGVIKTRWMGDIIVDKDGNIRRGDSYYGTFFKTDKPRPEPIDPSTLKTPEGSINADIYDEEEEEFEEIQEDLESTEDAAEDAGIEGENDVQT
;
A
#
# COMPACT_ATOMS: atom_id res chain seq x y z
N MET A 1 -23.26 32.76 66.20
CA MET A 1 -24.19 32.05 65.27
C MET A 1 -23.89 32.23 63.77
N ASP A 2 -23.50 33.39 63.27
CA ASP A 2 -23.20 33.60 61.85
C ASP A 2 -21.83 33.08 61.42
N GLN A 3 -20.89 33.09 62.31
CA GLN A 3 -19.51 32.60 61.99
C GLN A 3 -19.50 31.10 61.82
N ASP A 4 -20.17 30.36 62.71
CA ASP A 4 -20.26 28.89 62.62
C ASP A 4 -20.93 28.39 61.32
N ARG A 5 -21.93 29.16 60.84
CA ARG A 5 -22.57 28.83 59.53
C ARG A 5 -21.67 29.10 58.34
N ARG A 6 -20.80 30.13 58.38
CA ARG A 6 -19.82 30.44 57.32
C ARG A 6 -18.73 29.37 57.25
N ASP A 7 -18.23 28.95 58.42
CA ASP A 7 -17.20 27.93 58.53
C ASP A 7 -17.71 26.56 58.09
N ALA A 8 -18.95 26.18 58.43
CA ALA A 8 -19.58 24.97 57.95
C ALA A 8 -19.77 24.96 56.41
N ALA A 9 -20.17 26.10 55.84
CA ALA A 9 -20.31 26.25 54.38
C ALA A 9 -18.95 26.19 53.65
N ALA A 10 -17.91 26.77 54.21
CA ALA A 10 -16.57 26.69 53.67
C ALA A 10 -16.02 25.25 53.69
N TRP A 11 -16.19 24.54 54.80
CA TRP A 11 -15.83 23.14 54.94
C TRP A 11 -16.58 22.24 53.94
N ALA A 12 -17.88 22.42 53.76
CA ALA A 12 -18.69 21.67 52.82
C ALA A 12 -18.19 21.86 51.37
N ARG A 13 -17.84 23.11 50.99
CA ARG A 13 -17.26 23.39 49.66
C ARG A 13 -15.92 22.71 49.48
N GLU A 14 -15.04 22.79 50.45
CA GLU A 14 -13.72 22.14 50.39
C GLU A 14 -13.85 20.62 50.27
N TRP A 15 -14.77 20.02 51.03
CA TRP A 15 -15.06 18.61 50.96
C TRP A 15 -15.60 18.18 49.58
N GLN A 16 -16.50 18.96 48.99
CA GLN A 16 -17.02 18.71 47.64
C GLN A 16 -15.91 18.79 46.59
N VAL A 17 -15.01 19.74 46.69
CA VAL A 17 -13.85 19.88 45.79
C VAL A 17 -12.92 18.66 45.93
N LYS A 18 -12.61 18.24 47.14
CA LYS A 18 -11.82 17.05 47.41
C LYS A 18 -12.47 15.78 46.81
N GLN A 19 -13.77 15.63 47.00
CA GLN A 19 -14.52 14.50 46.44
C GLN A 19 -14.52 14.52 44.88
N ARG A 20 -14.73 15.67 44.30
CA ARG A 20 -14.68 15.84 42.83
C ARG A 20 -13.28 15.51 42.27
N ASN A 21 -12.25 16.02 42.91
CA ASN A 21 -10.87 15.74 42.49
C ASN A 21 -10.51 14.26 42.62
N ARG A 22 -10.96 13.61 43.71
CA ARG A 22 -10.76 12.17 43.89
C ARG A 22 -11.46 11.33 42.80
N ARG A 23 -12.71 11.70 42.44
CA ARG A 23 -13.44 11.05 41.34
C ARG A 23 -12.72 11.26 39.99
N LEU A 24 -12.24 12.46 39.73
CA LEU A 24 -11.51 12.83 38.52
C LEU A 24 -10.20 12.03 38.39
N LEU A 25 -9.45 11.91 39.50
CA LEU A 25 -8.25 11.10 39.57
C LEU A 25 -8.55 9.61 39.33
N MET A 26 -9.63 9.07 39.86
CA MET A 26 -10.05 7.69 39.61
C MET A 26 -10.39 7.45 38.13
N VAL A 27 -11.12 8.38 37.50
CA VAL A 27 -11.46 8.31 36.06
C VAL A 27 -10.20 8.38 35.19
N LEU A 28 -9.30 9.33 35.48
CA LEU A 28 -8.03 9.43 34.75
C LEU A 28 -7.16 8.19 34.92
N GLY A 29 -7.11 7.63 36.14
CA GLY A 29 -6.41 6.38 36.41
C GLY A 29 -6.99 5.19 35.64
N ALA A 30 -8.32 5.10 35.55
CA ALA A 30 -8.99 4.06 34.77
C ALA A 30 -8.70 4.19 33.27
N ILE A 31 -8.73 5.42 32.72
CA ILE A 31 -8.39 5.67 31.32
C ILE A 31 -6.92 5.29 31.02
N ALA A 32 -6.01 5.69 31.92
CA ALA A 32 -4.60 5.34 31.78
C ALA A 32 -4.37 3.83 31.81
N LEU A 33 -5.08 3.12 32.68
CA LEU A 33 -5.01 1.65 32.76
C LEU A 33 -5.53 0.98 31.49
N ILE A 34 -6.66 1.44 30.96
CA ILE A 34 -7.24 0.92 29.71
C ILE A 34 -6.26 1.16 28.54
N ALA A 35 -5.67 2.37 28.45
CA ALA A 35 -4.69 2.69 27.43
C ALA A 35 -3.45 1.80 27.54
N LEU A 36 -2.97 1.54 28.75
CA LEU A 36 -1.84 0.63 28.99
C LEU A 36 -2.17 -0.80 28.59
N LEU A 37 -3.35 -1.30 28.95
CA LEU A 37 -3.80 -2.64 28.55
C LEU A 37 -3.93 -2.77 27.04
N ALA A 38 -4.53 -1.78 26.37
CA ALA A 38 -4.63 -1.75 24.91
C ALA A 38 -3.24 -1.75 24.24
N TYR A 39 -2.30 -0.97 24.78
CA TYR A 39 -0.91 -0.96 24.33
C TYR A 39 -0.23 -2.32 24.52
N MET A 40 -0.38 -2.95 25.69
CA MET A 40 0.19 -4.27 25.98
C MET A 40 -0.38 -5.36 25.08
N ILE A 41 -1.70 -5.35 24.83
CA ILE A 41 -2.36 -6.30 23.93
C ILE A 41 -1.82 -6.12 22.51
N ASN A 42 -1.81 -4.90 22.01
CA ASN A 42 -1.27 -4.62 20.68
C ASN A 42 0.20 -5.01 20.55
N PHE A 43 1.01 -4.69 21.57
CA PHE A 43 2.43 -5.07 21.61
C PHE A 43 2.60 -6.59 21.59
N THR A 44 1.80 -7.33 22.36
CA THR A 44 1.86 -8.81 22.43
C THR A 44 1.45 -9.41 21.10
N ILE A 45 0.34 -8.98 20.49
CA ILE A 45 -0.12 -9.48 19.20
C ILE A 45 0.94 -9.24 18.14
N VAL A 46 1.46 -8.01 18.04
CA VAL A 46 2.48 -7.65 17.04
C VAL A 46 3.78 -8.43 17.22
N HIS A 47 4.19 -8.74 18.46
CA HIS A 47 5.45 -9.47 18.72
C HIS A 47 5.29 -11.00 18.60
N VAL A 48 4.13 -11.55 18.94
CA VAL A 48 3.88 -13.00 18.82
C VAL A 48 3.71 -13.45 17.37
N GLU A 49 3.23 -12.55 16.50
CA GLU A 49 3.03 -12.87 15.08
C GLU A 49 4.28 -12.66 14.21
N ARG A 50 5.37 -12.13 14.78
CA ARG A 50 6.61 -11.88 14.03
C ARG A 50 7.64 -12.96 14.28
N THR A 51 8.40 -13.31 13.23
CA THR A 51 9.57 -14.15 13.38
C THR A 51 10.66 -13.39 14.15
N THR A 52 11.24 -14.05 15.18
CA THR A 52 12.39 -13.51 15.90
C THR A 52 13.67 -14.16 15.40
N PHE A 53 14.60 -13.33 14.98
CA PHE A 53 15.96 -13.74 14.60
C PHE A 53 16.93 -13.39 15.72
N HIS A 54 18.04 -14.13 15.86
CA HIS A 54 19.03 -13.87 16.89
C HIS A 54 20.06 -12.81 16.46
N SER A 55 20.18 -12.57 15.17
CA SER A 55 21.11 -11.58 14.61
C SER A 55 20.64 -11.04 13.27
N THR A 56 21.22 -9.90 12.86
CA THR A 56 21.05 -9.32 11.53
C THR A 56 21.49 -10.28 10.42
N GLU A 57 22.59 -10.98 10.65
CA GLU A 57 23.16 -11.93 9.69
C GLU A 57 22.22 -13.12 9.44
N GLU A 58 21.67 -13.65 10.53
CA GLU A 58 20.67 -14.74 10.46
C GLU A 58 19.42 -14.30 9.68
N MET A 59 18.87 -13.14 10.02
CA MET A 59 17.73 -12.58 9.31
C MET A 59 18.03 -12.37 7.82
N ARG A 60 19.16 -11.72 7.51
CA ARG A 60 19.59 -11.46 6.14
C ARG A 60 19.70 -12.74 5.34
N LYS A 61 20.31 -13.79 5.91
CA LYS A 61 20.46 -15.10 5.26
C LYS A 61 19.10 -15.80 5.07
N ALA A 62 18.25 -15.77 6.07
CA ALA A 62 16.94 -16.43 6.05
C ALA A 62 15.99 -15.80 5.03
N MET A 63 16.10 -14.49 4.83
CA MET A 63 15.19 -13.73 4.00
C MET A 63 15.60 -13.63 2.53
N GLN A 64 16.67 -14.30 2.09
CA GLN A 64 17.05 -14.36 0.69
C GLN A 64 16.07 -15.19 -0.12
N GLY A 65 15.82 -14.79 -1.38
CA GLY A 65 15.03 -15.55 -2.34
C GLY A 65 13.78 -14.84 -2.81
N ARG A 66 12.92 -15.60 -3.47
CA ARG A 66 11.67 -15.14 -4.07
C ARG A 66 10.50 -15.30 -3.11
N TYR A 67 9.64 -14.28 -3.10
CA TYR A 67 8.38 -14.25 -2.39
C TYR A 67 7.29 -13.85 -3.38
N ALA A 68 6.22 -14.62 -3.47
CA ALA A 68 5.13 -14.36 -4.38
C ALA A 68 3.78 -14.35 -3.66
N ILE A 69 2.83 -13.59 -4.18
CA ILE A 69 1.44 -13.68 -3.76
C ILE A 69 0.79 -14.95 -4.32
N GLU A 70 -0.39 -15.30 -3.82
CA GLU A 70 -1.08 -16.57 -4.14
C GLU A 70 -1.27 -16.82 -5.65
N HIS A 71 -1.42 -15.75 -6.44
CA HIS A 71 -1.67 -15.85 -7.88
C HIS A 71 -0.44 -15.58 -8.76
N ASP A 72 0.75 -15.47 -8.16
CA ASP A 72 2.05 -15.26 -8.84
C ASP A 72 2.16 -14.01 -9.75
N TYR A 73 1.21 -13.07 -9.73
CA TYR A 73 1.27 -11.85 -10.53
C TYR A 73 2.07 -10.70 -9.88
N GLU A 74 2.48 -10.86 -8.65
CA GLU A 74 3.34 -9.92 -7.94
C GLU A 74 4.37 -10.71 -7.14
N ASP A 75 5.65 -10.37 -7.30
CA ASP A 75 6.70 -11.01 -6.52
C ASP A 75 7.73 -10.01 -6.00
N ILE A 76 8.35 -10.38 -4.89
CA ILE A 76 9.49 -9.69 -4.30
C ILE A 76 10.66 -10.65 -4.29
N TYR A 77 11.78 -10.24 -4.86
CA TYR A 77 13.03 -10.96 -4.82
C TYR A 77 14.06 -10.20 -3.99
N ILE A 78 14.67 -10.88 -3.01
CA ILE A 78 15.67 -10.32 -2.10
C ILE A 78 16.99 -11.02 -2.34
N GLU A 79 18.02 -10.27 -2.74
CA GLU A 79 19.38 -10.76 -2.96
C GLU A 79 20.41 -9.83 -2.30
N GLY A 80 21.06 -10.32 -1.24
CA GLY A 80 21.93 -9.48 -0.43
C GLY A 80 21.15 -8.37 0.28
N ASP A 81 21.41 -7.13 -0.07
CA ASP A 81 20.67 -5.95 0.38
C ASP A 81 19.81 -5.34 -0.74
N ASP A 82 19.77 -5.98 -1.92
CA ASP A 82 18.96 -5.53 -3.04
C ASP A 82 17.58 -6.19 -3.01
N ILE A 83 16.58 -5.41 -3.32
CA ILE A 83 15.18 -5.85 -3.39
C ILE A 83 14.64 -5.48 -4.77
N ARG A 84 13.99 -6.44 -5.39
CA ARG A 84 13.26 -6.24 -6.65
C ARG A 84 11.82 -6.66 -6.46
N LEU A 85 10.92 -5.71 -6.63
CA LEU A 85 9.48 -5.94 -6.70
C LEU A 85 9.09 -5.96 -8.18
N THR A 86 8.40 -7.01 -8.59
CA THR A 86 7.91 -7.14 -9.96
C THR A 86 6.40 -7.30 -9.93
N TYR A 87 5.71 -6.48 -10.71
CA TYR A 87 4.33 -6.68 -11.08
C TYR A 87 4.31 -7.34 -12.44
N LEU A 88 3.73 -8.54 -12.49
CA LEU A 88 3.61 -9.30 -13.72
C LEU A 88 2.28 -8.94 -14.39
N ALA A 89 2.31 -8.69 -15.68
CA ALA A 89 1.10 -8.49 -16.45
C ALA A 89 0.22 -9.74 -16.35
N TYR A 90 -0.98 -9.59 -15.80
CA TYR A 90 -1.83 -10.73 -15.44
C TYR A 90 -2.17 -11.61 -16.64
N THR A 91 -2.38 -11.00 -17.79
CA THR A 91 -2.66 -11.69 -19.07
C THR A 91 -1.47 -12.49 -19.59
N HIS A 92 -0.22 -12.09 -19.25
CA HIS A 92 0.99 -12.78 -19.67
C HIS A 92 1.21 -14.11 -18.95
N TYR A 93 0.63 -14.31 -17.77
CA TYR A 93 0.94 -15.44 -16.89
C TYR A 93 -0.28 -16.28 -16.52
N ASN A 94 -1.49 -15.77 -16.75
CA ASN A 94 -2.72 -16.47 -16.45
C ASN A 94 -3.48 -16.84 -17.73
N ARG A 95 -3.30 -18.09 -18.19
CA ARG A 95 -3.94 -18.61 -19.39
C ARG A 95 -5.46 -18.53 -19.37
N ASP A 96 -6.09 -18.90 -18.23
CA ASP A 96 -7.55 -18.89 -18.11
C ASP A 96 -8.12 -17.48 -18.24
N TYR A 97 -7.38 -16.49 -17.72
CA TYR A 97 -7.76 -15.09 -17.85
C TYR A 97 -7.60 -14.61 -19.29
N ALA A 98 -6.43 -14.87 -19.89
CA ALA A 98 -6.13 -14.47 -21.27
C ALA A 98 -7.10 -15.13 -22.29
N GLU A 99 -7.45 -16.40 -22.10
CA GLU A 99 -8.44 -17.09 -22.94
C GLU A 99 -9.87 -16.57 -22.75
N ARG A 100 -10.21 -16.01 -21.56
CA ARG A 100 -11.55 -15.51 -21.25
C ARG A 100 -11.78 -14.07 -21.71
N TYR A 101 -10.79 -13.21 -21.51
CA TYR A 101 -10.90 -11.75 -21.67
C TYR A 101 -10.07 -11.21 -22.83
N GLY A 102 -9.30 -12.05 -23.50
CA GLY A 102 -8.34 -11.66 -24.50
C GLY A 102 -6.95 -11.44 -23.91
N TYR A 103 -5.95 -11.47 -24.78
CA TYR A 103 -4.55 -11.23 -24.44
C TYR A 103 -4.22 -9.78 -24.77
N ASN A 104 -3.85 -8.99 -23.75
CA ASN A 104 -3.41 -7.62 -23.93
C ASN A 104 -1.90 -7.58 -24.17
N TYR A 105 -1.48 -7.16 -25.37
CA TYR A 105 -0.10 -7.06 -25.78
C TYR A 105 0.62 -5.83 -25.22
N ASP A 106 -0.13 -4.81 -24.79
CA ASP A 106 0.39 -3.53 -24.33
C ASP A 106 0.73 -3.54 -22.83
N GLU A 107 0.28 -4.58 -22.11
CA GLU A 107 0.65 -4.77 -20.70
C GLU A 107 2.04 -5.39 -20.57
N GLU A 108 2.97 -4.61 -20.06
CA GLU A 108 4.33 -5.06 -19.76
C GLU A 108 4.51 -5.28 -18.24
N ASP A 109 5.42 -6.18 -17.90
CA ASP A 109 5.85 -6.35 -16.51
C ASP A 109 6.52 -5.08 -16.00
N SER A 110 6.10 -4.62 -14.82
CA SER A 110 6.72 -3.48 -14.16
C SER A 110 7.70 -3.95 -13.09
N VAL A 111 8.95 -3.48 -13.15
CA VAL A 111 10.01 -3.84 -12.20
C VAL A 111 10.44 -2.61 -11.42
N TYR A 112 10.45 -2.72 -10.08
CA TYR A 112 10.92 -1.69 -9.16
C TYR A 112 12.08 -2.23 -8.34
N GLU A 113 13.19 -1.51 -8.34
CA GLU A 113 14.38 -1.84 -7.57
C GLU A 113 14.47 -0.97 -6.32
N ASP A 114 14.85 -1.57 -5.21
CA ASP A 114 15.06 -0.90 -3.92
C ASP A 114 16.22 -1.56 -3.15
N HIS A 115 16.62 -0.93 -2.06
CA HIS A 115 17.70 -1.39 -1.20
C HIS A 115 17.27 -1.44 0.26
N VAL A 116 17.77 -2.46 0.97
CA VAL A 116 17.61 -2.57 2.42
C VAL A 116 18.48 -1.50 3.11
N VAL A 117 17.82 -0.63 3.85
CA VAL A 117 18.50 0.37 4.69
C VAL A 117 18.84 -0.20 6.05
N LYS A 118 18.00 -1.10 6.58
CA LYS A 118 18.20 -1.71 7.89
C LYS A 118 17.48 -3.05 8.02
N TRP A 119 18.19 -4.05 8.48
CA TRP A 119 17.64 -5.32 8.95
C TRP A 119 17.33 -5.23 10.45
N ASP A 120 16.06 -5.04 10.81
CA ASP A 120 15.65 -4.98 12.21
C ASP A 120 15.23 -6.37 12.70
N TYR A 121 16.24 -7.19 12.97
CA TYR A 121 16.04 -8.58 13.38
C TYR A 121 15.22 -8.74 14.66
N ARG A 122 15.26 -7.76 15.58
CA ARG A 122 14.53 -7.81 16.84
C ARG A 122 13.01 -7.66 16.64
N ASN A 123 12.63 -6.91 15.64
CA ASN A 123 11.23 -6.63 15.33
C ASN A 123 10.72 -7.41 14.11
N GLY A 124 11.58 -8.21 13.46
CA GLY A 124 11.22 -8.91 12.22
C GLY A 124 10.82 -7.95 11.11
N VAL A 125 11.60 -6.86 10.92
CA VAL A 125 11.29 -5.82 9.94
C VAL A 125 12.50 -5.54 9.06
N ILE A 126 12.31 -5.55 7.75
CA ILE A 126 13.29 -5.10 6.77
C ILE A 126 12.88 -3.68 6.37
N LYS A 127 13.73 -2.70 6.70
CA LYS A 127 13.51 -1.30 6.31
C LYS A 127 14.13 -1.05 4.95
N THR A 128 13.32 -0.58 4.01
CA THR A 128 13.75 -0.29 2.65
C THR A 128 13.85 1.22 2.42
N ARG A 129 14.43 1.61 1.30
CA ARG A 129 14.60 3.03 0.97
C ARG A 129 13.30 3.65 0.45
N TRP A 130 12.54 2.92 -0.36
CA TRP A 130 11.37 3.45 -1.07
C TRP A 130 10.09 2.64 -0.87
N MET A 131 10.19 1.31 -0.74
CA MET A 131 9.03 0.41 -0.62
C MET A 131 8.38 0.41 0.77
N GLY A 132 8.97 1.14 1.75
CA GLY A 132 8.50 1.13 3.14
C GLY A 132 9.00 -0.07 3.94
N ASP A 133 8.36 -0.33 5.07
CA ASP A 133 8.74 -1.42 5.97
C ASP A 133 8.18 -2.76 5.44
N ILE A 134 9.05 -3.76 5.29
CA ILE A 134 8.65 -5.14 5.01
C ILE A 134 8.62 -5.91 6.34
N ILE A 135 7.46 -6.44 6.70
CA ILE A 135 7.24 -7.17 7.94
C ILE A 135 7.38 -8.66 7.67
N VAL A 136 8.19 -9.35 8.46
CA VAL A 136 8.37 -10.80 8.39
C VAL A 136 7.48 -11.46 9.43
N ASP A 137 6.64 -12.39 9.01
CA ASP A 137 5.79 -13.16 9.91
C ASP A 137 6.54 -14.35 10.55
N LYS A 138 5.85 -15.07 11.44
CA LYS A 138 6.42 -16.23 12.15
C LYS A 138 6.80 -17.41 11.23
N ASP A 139 6.20 -17.50 10.06
CA ASP A 139 6.42 -18.56 9.08
C ASP A 139 7.48 -18.18 8.04
N GLY A 140 8.06 -16.95 8.17
CA GLY A 140 9.09 -16.43 7.29
C GLY A 140 8.55 -15.83 6.00
N ASN A 141 7.24 -15.63 5.89
CA ASN A 141 6.64 -14.89 4.79
C ASN A 141 6.75 -13.39 5.04
N ILE A 142 6.52 -12.60 4.01
CA ILE A 142 6.67 -11.15 4.10
C ILE A 142 5.38 -10.42 3.73
N ARG A 143 5.23 -9.23 4.32
CA ARG A 143 4.13 -8.31 4.01
C ARG A 143 4.68 -6.89 3.96
N ARG A 144 4.33 -6.13 2.94
CA ARG A 144 4.64 -4.70 2.89
C ARG A 144 3.77 -3.95 3.88
N GLY A 145 4.36 -3.03 4.64
CA GLY A 145 3.67 -2.29 5.70
C GLY A 145 2.62 -1.31 5.19
N ASP A 146 2.77 -0.84 3.95
CA ASP A 146 1.91 0.11 3.25
C ASP A 146 0.96 -0.57 2.24
N SER A 147 1.08 -1.88 2.06
CA SER A 147 0.37 -2.61 1.03
C SER A 147 -1.02 -3.06 1.47
N TYR A 148 -2.00 -2.73 0.65
CA TYR A 148 -3.34 -3.33 0.67
C TYR A 148 -3.30 -4.79 0.19
N TYR A 149 -2.22 -5.19 -0.46
CA TYR A 149 -1.98 -6.51 -1.03
C TYR A 149 -1.42 -7.45 0.02
N GLY A 150 -1.89 -8.66 -0.01
CA GLY A 150 -1.73 -9.71 0.98
C GLY A 150 -0.31 -10.05 1.43
N THR A 151 -0.17 -11.26 1.89
CA THR A 151 1.11 -11.85 2.31
C THR A 151 1.81 -12.44 1.10
N PHE A 152 3.10 -12.16 0.95
CA PHE A 152 3.97 -12.80 -0.02
C PHE A 152 4.58 -14.03 0.64
N PHE A 153 4.39 -15.18 0.02
CA PHE A 153 4.85 -16.46 0.51
C PHE A 153 6.21 -16.79 -0.08
N LYS A 154 7.14 -17.22 0.76
CA LYS A 154 8.43 -17.68 0.29
C LYS A 154 8.26 -18.89 -0.63
N THR A 155 8.90 -18.87 -1.80
CA THR A 155 8.76 -19.91 -2.80
C THR A 155 10.08 -20.20 -3.52
N ASP A 156 10.34 -21.50 -3.76
CA ASP A 156 11.44 -21.95 -4.57
C ASP A 156 11.02 -22.16 -6.05
N LYS A 157 9.73 -21.96 -6.35
CA LYS A 157 9.25 -22.06 -7.73
C LYS A 157 9.86 -20.93 -8.56
N PRO A 158 10.27 -21.20 -9.79
CA PRO A 158 10.66 -20.15 -10.72
C PRO A 158 9.45 -19.24 -11.00
N ARG A 159 9.75 -18.03 -11.47
CA ARG A 159 8.70 -17.16 -12.00
C ARG A 159 8.00 -17.89 -13.15
N PRO A 160 6.66 -17.77 -13.26
CA PRO A 160 5.96 -18.31 -14.43
C PRO A 160 6.55 -17.77 -15.73
N GLU A 161 6.62 -18.62 -16.74
CA GLU A 161 7.01 -18.17 -18.07
C GLU A 161 5.82 -17.46 -18.76
N PRO A 162 6.08 -16.37 -19.50
CA PRO A 162 5.04 -15.69 -20.25
C PRO A 162 4.32 -16.66 -21.21
N ILE A 163 3.04 -16.50 -21.33
CA ILE A 163 2.22 -17.31 -22.26
C ILE A 163 2.55 -16.87 -23.68
N ASP A 164 2.81 -17.83 -24.57
CA ASP A 164 2.86 -17.54 -26.00
C ASP A 164 1.42 -17.29 -26.53
N PRO A 165 1.09 -16.07 -26.99
CA PRO A 165 -0.24 -15.72 -27.44
C PRO A 165 -0.76 -16.62 -28.56
N SER A 166 0.15 -17.14 -29.41
CA SER A 166 -0.23 -18.04 -30.52
C SER A 166 -0.82 -19.38 -30.05
N THR A 167 -0.59 -19.72 -28.76
CA THR A 167 -1.10 -20.96 -28.15
C THR A 167 -2.47 -20.80 -27.48
N LEU A 168 -3.00 -19.57 -27.41
CA LEU A 168 -4.28 -19.28 -26.79
C LEU A 168 -5.44 -19.65 -27.72
N LYS A 169 -6.49 -20.19 -27.14
CA LYS A 169 -7.76 -20.38 -27.81
C LYS A 169 -8.58 -19.10 -27.63
N THR A 170 -8.32 -18.10 -28.44
CA THR A 170 -9.11 -16.87 -28.40
C THR A 170 -10.54 -17.20 -28.83
N PRO A 171 -11.57 -16.93 -28.02
CA PRO A 171 -12.95 -17.03 -28.47
C PRO A 171 -13.16 -16.07 -29.64
N GLU A 172 -13.80 -16.54 -30.74
CA GLU A 172 -14.30 -15.63 -31.77
C GLU A 172 -15.25 -14.62 -31.06
N GLY A 173 -14.89 -13.34 -31.06
CA GLY A 173 -15.64 -12.28 -30.39
C GLY A 173 -15.25 -11.98 -28.95
N SER A 174 -13.95 -12.01 -28.60
CA SER A 174 -13.49 -11.47 -27.33
C SER A 174 -13.75 -9.96 -27.28
N ILE A 175 -14.48 -9.54 -26.24
CA ILE A 175 -15.02 -8.19 -26.04
C ILE A 175 -13.93 -7.08 -26.09
N ASN A 176 -12.67 -7.42 -25.98
CA ASN A 176 -11.58 -6.44 -25.91
C ASN A 176 -11.01 -6.01 -27.27
N ALA A 177 -11.15 -6.78 -28.33
CA ALA A 177 -10.68 -6.33 -29.65
C ALA A 177 -11.54 -5.16 -30.17
N ASP A 178 -12.84 -5.24 -29.91
CA ASP A 178 -13.78 -4.23 -30.43
C ASP A 178 -13.79 -2.93 -29.59
N ILE A 179 -13.44 -3.00 -28.29
CA ILE A 179 -13.48 -1.82 -27.39
C ILE A 179 -12.26 -0.91 -27.62
N TYR A 180 -11.08 -1.48 -27.89
CA TYR A 180 -9.88 -0.68 -28.11
C TYR A 180 -9.87 -0.06 -29.51
N ASP A 181 -10.39 -0.76 -30.50
CA ASP A 181 -10.54 -0.20 -31.86
C ASP A 181 -11.55 0.98 -31.85
N GLU A 182 -12.66 0.89 -31.10
CA GLU A 182 -13.62 1.99 -30.96
C GLU A 182 -13.03 3.19 -30.17
N GLU A 183 -12.22 2.97 -29.12
CA GLU A 183 -11.58 4.05 -28.34
C GLU A 183 -10.45 4.73 -29.13
N GLU A 184 -9.67 4.00 -29.94
CA GLU A 184 -8.66 4.61 -30.84
C GLU A 184 -9.32 5.42 -31.95
N GLU A 185 -10.37 4.92 -32.58
CA GLU A 185 -11.12 5.66 -33.61
C GLU A 185 -11.77 6.93 -33.04
N GLU A 186 -12.35 6.87 -31.82
CA GLU A 186 -12.94 8.04 -31.15
C GLU A 186 -11.87 9.08 -30.75
N PHE A 187 -10.66 8.63 -30.38
CA PHE A 187 -9.55 9.51 -30.03
C PHE A 187 -8.93 10.17 -31.26
N GLU A 188 -8.79 9.46 -32.38
CA GLU A 188 -8.32 10.02 -33.65
C GLU A 188 -9.34 11.05 -34.20
N GLU A 189 -10.64 10.78 -34.13
CA GLU A 189 -11.71 11.69 -34.57
C GLU A 189 -11.71 13.00 -33.74
N ILE A 190 -11.47 12.92 -32.41
CA ILE A 190 -11.34 14.09 -31.54
C ILE A 190 -10.07 14.91 -31.86
N GLN A 191 -8.97 14.26 -32.21
CA GLN A 191 -7.74 14.97 -32.60
C GLN A 191 -7.89 15.68 -33.95
N GLU A 192 -8.51 15.04 -34.96
CA GLU A 192 -8.79 15.68 -36.25
C GLU A 192 -9.75 16.87 -36.11
N ASP A 193 -10.77 16.79 -35.26
CA ASP A 193 -11.66 17.90 -34.96
C ASP A 193 -10.97 19.08 -34.27
N LEU A 194 -10.02 18.79 -33.34
CA LEU A 194 -9.22 19.82 -32.68
C LEU A 194 -8.25 20.53 -33.64
N GLU A 195 -7.55 19.78 -34.49
CA GLU A 195 -6.65 20.37 -35.49
C GLU A 195 -7.45 21.22 -36.52
N SER A 196 -8.62 20.73 -36.93
CA SER A 196 -9.50 21.47 -37.88
C SER A 196 -10.05 22.79 -37.29
N THR A 197 -10.23 22.86 -35.96
CA THR A 197 -10.68 24.08 -35.28
C THR A 197 -9.54 25.07 -35.02
N GLU A 198 -8.31 24.60 -34.83
CA GLU A 198 -7.12 25.47 -34.73
C GLU A 198 -6.80 26.12 -36.07
N ASP A 199 -6.83 25.38 -37.17
CA ASP A 199 -6.62 25.92 -38.52
C ASP A 199 -7.69 26.96 -38.90
N ALA A 200 -8.95 26.72 -38.49
CA ALA A 200 -10.03 27.68 -38.69
C ALA A 200 -9.90 28.97 -37.88
N ALA A 201 -9.26 28.90 -36.70
CA ALA A 201 -9.02 30.04 -35.84
C ALA A 201 -7.83 30.90 -36.33
N GLU A 202 -6.79 30.30 -36.94
CA GLU A 202 -5.70 31.02 -37.57
C GLU A 202 -6.16 31.76 -38.84
N ASP A 203 -7.02 31.15 -39.67
CA ASP A 203 -7.55 31.79 -40.89
C ASP A 203 -8.58 32.90 -40.58
N ALA A 204 -9.19 32.89 -39.38
CA ALA A 204 -10.11 33.94 -38.96
C ALA A 204 -9.44 35.21 -38.45
N GLY A 205 -8.11 35.28 -38.38
CA GLY A 205 -7.31 36.52 -38.13
C GLY A 205 -7.63 37.19 -36.80
N ILE A 206 -7.87 36.47 -35.73
CA ILE A 206 -8.04 37.05 -34.41
C ILE A 206 -6.64 37.38 -33.82
N GLU A 207 -6.05 38.48 -34.31
CA GLU A 207 -4.92 39.11 -33.61
C GLU A 207 -5.43 39.72 -32.30
N GLY A 208 -5.17 39.04 -31.20
CA GLY A 208 -5.40 39.56 -29.84
C GLY A 208 -4.43 40.69 -29.56
N GLU A 209 -4.89 41.93 -29.74
CA GLU A 209 -4.22 43.14 -29.33
C GLU A 209 -4.06 43.13 -27.79
N ASN A 210 -2.90 42.75 -27.31
CA ASN A 210 -2.49 42.92 -25.92
C ASN A 210 -1.92 44.32 -25.71
N ASP A 211 -2.77 45.31 -25.56
CA ASP A 211 -2.39 46.62 -24.99
C ASP A 211 -2.41 46.50 -23.44
N VAL A 212 -1.23 46.26 -22.87
CA VAL A 212 -0.97 46.56 -21.46
C VAL A 212 -0.19 47.85 -21.38
N GLN A 213 -0.89 48.97 -21.17
CA GLN A 213 -0.32 50.22 -20.72
C GLN A 213 -0.19 50.26 -19.18
N THR A 214 1.10 50.47 -18.77
CA THR A 214 1.60 51.10 -17.50
C THR A 214 0.96 50.72 -16.18
#